data_29b7d7b97e9edd309a04020eeb76488c
#
_entry.id   29b7d7b97e9edd309a04020eeb76488c
#
_cell.length_a   1.000
_cell.length_b   1.000
_cell.length_c   1.000
_cell.angle_alpha   90.00
_cell.angle_beta   90.00
_cell.angle_gamma   90.00
#
_symmetry.space_group_name_H-M   'P 1'
#
loop_
_entity.id
_entity.type
_entity.pdbx_description
1 polymer ?
#
loop_
_entity_poly.entity_id
_entity_poly.type
_entity_poly.pdbx_seq_one_letter_code
_entity_poly.pdbx_strand_id
1 'polypeptide(L)'
;MITNPKYYDYLGFTWNKVFRSNILKEYNIRFIENLSYREDEVFTLHYAHYCKKLMILPNIVYNYRVSDTGLTKKKHTYDEFLLLSHAYQESLIYYTDKRLQEYMILQIIRNYLNAIKRISNIRKRNTIIKELWVFYQEKNIFDMSLKIKSVYRHLLCLPSAWFMNIYMSIKLLFK
;
A
#
# COMPACT_ATOMS: atom_id res chain seq x y z
N MET A 1 -18.16 7.68 -2.08
CA MET A 1 -16.82 7.23 -1.64
C MET A 1 -16.96 5.87 -0.98
N ILE A 2 -16.03 4.93 -1.19
CA ILE A 2 -16.11 3.59 -0.57
C ILE A 2 -15.59 3.74 0.86
N THR A 3 -16.49 3.95 1.81
CA THR A 3 -16.13 4.15 3.22
C THR A 3 -16.22 2.88 4.06
N ASN A 4 -16.80 1.81 3.51
CA ASN A 4 -16.94 0.54 4.21
C ASN A 4 -15.68 -0.34 3.98
N PRO A 5 -14.94 -0.72 5.04
CA PRO A 5 -13.72 -1.55 4.94
C PRO A 5 -13.91 -2.87 4.21
N LYS A 6 -15.12 -3.43 4.24
CA LYS A 6 -15.48 -4.66 3.51
C LYS A 6 -15.24 -4.55 2.00
N TYR A 7 -15.26 -3.33 1.45
CA TYR A 7 -15.10 -3.10 0.01
C TYR A 7 -13.68 -2.71 -0.39
N TYR A 8 -12.73 -2.56 0.55
CA TYR A 8 -11.34 -2.22 0.21
C TYR A 8 -10.66 -3.31 -0.63
N ASP A 9 -11.02 -4.58 -0.41
CA ASP A 9 -10.53 -5.68 -1.24
C ASP A 9 -10.98 -5.57 -2.70
N TYR A 10 -12.12 -4.92 -2.96
CA TYR A 10 -12.58 -4.68 -4.33
C TYR A 10 -11.81 -3.56 -5.05
N LEU A 11 -11.07 -2.71 -4.34
CA LEU A 11 -10.18 -1.73 -4.97
C LEU A 11 -9.05 -2.42 -5.74
N GLY A 12 -8.61 -3.58 -5.25
CA GLY A 12 -7.45 -4.30 -5.75
C GLY A 12 -7.58 -4.96 -7.12
N PHE A 13 -8.72 -4.82 -7.81
CA PHE A 13 -8.93 -5.51 -9.08
C PHE A 13 -9.51 -4.59 -10.14
N THR A 14 -8.85 -4.48 -11.28
CA THR A 14 -9.36 -3.70 -12.42
C THR A 14 -10.28 -4.51 -13.32
N TRP A 15 -10.10 -5.83 -13.38
CA TRP A 15 -10.86 -6.73 -14.26
C TRP A 15 -12.37 -6.85 -13.93
N ASN A 16 -12.79 -6.47 -12.73
CA ASN A 16 -14.19 -6.43 -12.30
C ASN A 16 -14.82 -5.03 -12.38
N LYS A 17 -14.20 -4.10 -13.10
CA LYS A 17 -14.60 -2.70 -13.18
C LYS A 17 -14.67 -2.19 -14.62
N VAL A 18 -15.54 -1.22 -14.83
CA VAL A 18 -15.61 -0.43 -16.05
C VAL A 18 -15.27 1.01 -15.69
N PHE A 19 -14.34 1.58 -16.42
CA PHE A 19 -13.83 2.94 -16.22
C PHE A 19 -14.27 3.87 -17.36
N ARG A 20 -14.69 5.08 -17.05
CA ARG A 20 -14.98 6.09 -18.07
C ARG A 20 -13.66 6.59 -18.66
N SER A 21 -13.49 6.43 -19.97
CA SER A 21 -12.24 6.77 -20.67
C SER A 21 -11.94 8.28 -20.66
N ASN A 22 -12.96 9.14 -20.62
CA ASN A 22 -12.75 10.58 -20.52
C ASN A 22 -12.09 10.98 -19.19
N ILE A 23 -12.46 10.37 -18.06
CA ILE A 23 -11.80 10.61 -16.77
C ILE A 23 -10.32 10.18 -16.82
N LEU A 24 -10.05 8.99 -17.39
CA LEU A 24 -8.67 8.51 -17.56
C LEU A 24 -7.81 9.46 -18.38
N LYS A 25 -8.37 10.01 -19.46
CA LYS A 25 -7.68 10.94 -20.36
C LYS A 25 -7.49 12.32 -19.74
N GLU A 26 -8.55 12.88 -19.13
CA GLU A 26 -8.57 14.22 -18.54
C GLU A 26 -7.56 14.35 -17.39
N TYR A 27 -7.50 13.34 -16.53
CA TYR A 27 -6.61 13.33 -15.35
C TYR A 27 -5.33 12.51 -15.57
N ASN A 28 -5.06 12.08 -16.81
CA ASN A 28 -3.89 11.28 -17.19
C ASN A 28 -3.64 10.08 -16.25
N ILE A 29 -4.70 9.37 -15.87
CA ILE A 29 -4.59 8.22 -14.96
C ILE A 29 -4.00 7.04 -15.71
N ARG A 30 -2.87 6.54 -15.22
CA ARG A 30 -2.09 5.46 -15.82
C ARG A 30 -1.68 4.45 -14.77
N PHE A 31 -1.38 3.23 -15.20
CA PHE A 31 -0.63 2.29 -14.38
C PHE A 31 0.79 2.82 -14.16
N ILE A 32 1.31 2.60 -12.94
CA ILE A 32 2.68 3.00 -12.63
C ILE A 32 3.64 2.03 -13.29
N GLU A 33 4.56 2.54 -14.09
CA GLU A 33 5.61 1.75 -14.73
C GLU A 33 6.46 1.03 -13.69
N ASN A 34 6.88 -0.19 -14.00
CA ASN A 34 7.68 -1.05 -13.13
C ASN A 34 7.02 -1.49 -11.82
N LEU A 35 5.76 -1.16 -11.59
CA LEU A 35 4.96 -1.68 -10.49
C LEU A 35 4.13 -2.86 -11.00
N SER A 36 4.47 -4.09 -10.57
CA SER A 36 3.73 -5.31 -10.91
C SER A 36 3.07 -5.97 -9.69
N TYR A 37 2.95 -5.23 -8.59
CA TYR A 37 2.35 -5.66 -7.35
C TYR A 37 1.34 -4.65 -6.85
N ARG A 38 0.05 -5.02 -6.83
CA ARG A 38 -1.07 -4.17 -6.44
C ARG A 38 -1.18 -2.86 -7.26
N GLU A 39 -0.67 -2.86 -8.46
CA GLU A 39 -0.78 -1.77 -9.42
C GLU A 39 -2.24 -1.43 -9.72
N ASP A 40 -3.09 -2.44 -9.76
CA ASP A 40 -4.53 -2.35 -9.91
C ASP A 40 -5.19 -1.50 -8.84
N GLU A 41 -4.77 -1.67 -7.59
CA GLU A 41 -5.34 -0.95 -6.46
C GLU A 41 -4.95 0.52 -6.50
N VAL A 42 -3.69 0.82 -6.77
CA VAL A 42 -3.22 2.21 -6.92
C VAL A 42 -3.95 2.90 -8.09
N PHE A 43 -4.04 2.23 -9.24
CA PHE A 43 -4.78 2.74 -10.38
C PHE A 43 -6.26 3.03 -10.02
N THR A 44 -6.89 2.11 -9.31
CA THR A 44 -8.29 2.26 -8.90
C THR A 44 -8.46 3.39 -7.87
N LEU A 45 -7.52 3.56 -6.93
CA LEU A 45 -7.51 4.68 -6.00
C LEU A 45 -7.40 6.01 -6.76
N HIS A 46 -6.44 6.15 -7.67
CA HIS A 46 -6.30 7.37 -8.47
C HIS A 46 -7.58 7.68 -9.25
N TYR A 47 -8.19 6.69 -9.90
CA TYR A 47 -9.44 6.88 -10.62
C TYR A 47 -10.60 7.27 -9.69
N ALA A 48 -10.74 6.60 -8.54
CA ALA A 48 -11.84 6.80 -7.62
C ALA A 48 -11.86 8.22 -7.02
N HIS A 49 -10.72 8.88 -6.92
CA HIS A 49 -10.62 10.28 -6.49
C HIS A 49 -11.45 11.22 -7.40
N TYR A 50 -11.38 11.01 -8.72
CA TYR A 50 -12.09 11.83 -9.71
C TYR A 50 -13.50 11.30 -10.03
N CYS A 51 -13.85 10.12 -9.55
CA CYS A 51 -15.12 9.46 -9.82
C CYS A 51 -16.23 9.99 -8.91
N LYS A 52 -17.22 10.67 -9.49
CA LYS A 52 -18.37 11.24 -8.74
C LYS A 52 -19.43 10.20 -8.40
N LYS A 53 -19.57 9.15 -9.19
CA LYS A 53 -20.61 8.13 -9.03
C LYS A 53 -20.03 6.73 -9.26
N LEU A 54 -20.30 5.83 -8.35
CA LEU A 54 -20.01 4.40 -8.47
C LEU A 54 -21.33 3.64 -8.58
N MET A 55 -21.41 2.71 -9.51
CA MET A 55 -22.53 1.78 -9.64
C MET A 55 -22.02 0.35 -9.45
N ILE A 56 -22.70 -0.41 -8.60
CA ILE A 56 -22.42 -1.83 -8.38
C ILE A 56 -23.48 -2.63 -9.14
N LEU A 57 -23.03 -3.52 -10.01
CA LEU A 57 -23.93 -4.43 -10.77
C LEU A 57 -23.93 -5.80 -10.08
N PRO A 58 -25.11 -6.41 -9.89
CA PRO A 58 -25.20 -7.74 -9.26
C PRO A 58 -24.81 -8.88 -10.22
N ASN A 59 -24.63 -8.57 -11.50
CA ASN A 59 -24.34 -9.55 -12.54
C ASN A 59 -22.89 -10.02 -12.50
N ILE A 60 -22.67 -11.30 -12.73
CA ILE A 60 -21.33 -11.86 -12.94
C ILE A 60 -20.89 -11.49 -14.37
N VAL A 61 -19.91 -10.59 -14.47
CA VAL A 61 -19.40 -10.10 -15.78
C VAL A 61 -18.00 -10.61 -16.09
N TYR A 62 -17.37 -11.32 -15.16
CA TYR A 62 -16.01 -11.82 -15.33
C TYR A 62 -15.79 -13.14 -14.57
N ASN A 63 -15.09 -14.08 -15.21
CA ASN A 63 -14.67 -15.33 -14.61
C ASN A 63 -13.14 -15.33 -14.46
N TYR A 64 -12.66 -15.29 -13.21
CA TYR A 64 -11.23 -15.31 -12.94
C TYR A 64 -10.65 -16.71 -13.08
N ARG A 65 -9.68 -16.88 -14.01
CA ARG A 65 -8.97 -18.15 -14.17
C ARG A 65 -7.88 -18.26 -13.10
N VAL A 66 -7.97 -19.27 -12.26
CA VAL A 66 -6.87 -19.64 -11.36
C VAL A 66 -5.84 -20.47 -12.14
N SER A 67 -4.59 -20.06 -12.14
CA SER A 67 -3.50 -20.74 -12.81
C SER A 67 -2.30 -20.92 -11.88
N ASP A 68 -1.54 -22.00 -12.11
CA ASP A 68 -0.34 -22.28 -11.31
C ASP A 68 0.87 -21.41 -11.68
N THR A 69 0.83 -20.70 -12.79
CA THR A 69 1.90 -19.86 -13.34
C THR A 69 1.56 -18.37 -13.35
N GLY A 70 0.49 -17.95 -12.65
CA GLY A 70 0.01 -16.56 -12.66
C GLY A 70 0.95 -15.58 -11.96
N LEU A 71 0.79 -14.28 -12.28
CA LEU A 71 1.54 -13.16 -11.67
C LEU A 71 1.44 -13.11 -10.15
N THR A 72 0.36 -13.64 -9.57
CA THR A 72 0.15 -13.72 -8.12
C THR A 72 1.20 -14.58 -7.39
N LYS A 73 1.92 -15.45 -8.11
CA LYS A 73 3.00 -16.29 -7.57
C LYS A 73 4.40 -15.69 -7.77
N LYS A 74 4.51 -14.55 -8.44
CA LYS A 74 5.78 -13.86 -8.66
C LYS A 74 6.38 -13.40 -7.32
N LYS A 75 7.68 -13.61 -7.13
CA LYS A 75 8.43 -13.02 -6.02
C LYS A 75 8.70 -11.55 -6.35
N HIS A 76 8.19 -10.66 -5.50
CA HIS A 76 8.39 -9.22 -5.67
C HIS A 76 9.70 -8.76 -5.06
N THR A 77 10.33 -7.77 -5.70
CA THR A 77 11.59 -7.17 -5.26
C THR A 77 11.36 -6.14 -4.14
N TYR A 78 12.42 -5.74 -3.46
CA TYR A 78 12.30 -4.66 -2.48
C TYR A 78 11.98 -3.32 -3.15
N ASP A 79 12.45 -3.08 -4.38
CA ASP A 79 12.14 -1.85 -5.13
C ASP A 79 10.65 -1.75 -5.48
N GLU A 80 10.01 -2.86 -5.87
CA GLU A 80 8.56 -2.90 -6.10
C GLU A 80 7.77 -2.55 -4.82
N PHE A 81 8.19 -3.04 -3.65
CA PHE A 81 7.54 -2.70 -2.38
C PHE A 81 7.74 -1.22 -2.01
N LEU A 82 8.91 -0.64 -2.26
CA LEU A 82 9.14 0.79 -2.03
C LEU A 82 8.31 1.65 -2.98
N LEU A 83 8.32 1.31 -4.27
CA LEU A 83 7.51 2.00 -5.28
C LEU A 83 6.03 2.00 -4.90
N LEU A 84 5.51 0.85 -4.45
CA LEU A 84 4.14 0.75 -3.97
C LEU A 84 3.89 1.59 -2.72
N SER A 85 4.84 1.63 -1.77
CA SER A 85 4.72 2.48 -0.58
C SER A 85 4.60 3.95 -0.94
N HIS A 86 5.44 4.44 -1.86
CA HIS A 86 5.40 5.82 -2.34
C HIS A 86 4.10 6.13 -3.07
N ALA A 87 3.61 5.22 -3.92
CA ALA A 87 2.33 5.37 -4.61
C ALA A 87 1.14 5.49 -3.65
N TYR A 88 1.13 4.74 -2.55
CA TYR A 88 0.13 4.92 -1.50
C TYR A 88 0.30 6.24 -0.73
N GLN A 89 1.53 6.70 -0.48
CA GLN A 89 1.76 8.01 0.16
C GLN A 89 1.23 9.14 -0.70
N GLU A 90 1.48 9.13 -2.00
CA GLU A 90 0.91 10.09 -2.96
C GLU A 90 -0.62 10.03 -2.97
N SER A 91 -1.20 8.84 -2.89
CA SER A 91 -2.66 8.67 -2.87
C SER A 91 -3.30 9.20 -1.58
N LEU A 92 -2.58 9.23 -0.45
CA LEU A 92 -3.11 9.71 0.84
C LEU A 92 -3.64 11.14 0.79
N ILE A 93 -3.03 12.02 -0.03
CA ILE A 93 -3.42 13.43 -0.12
C ILE A 93 -4.82 13.63 -0.72
N TYR A 94 -5.31 12.65 -1.47
CA TYR A 94 -6.60 12.73 -2.15
C TYR A 94 -7.79 12.35 -1.28
N TYR A 95 -7.57 11.75 -0.12
CA TYR A 95 -8.63 11.15 0.68
C TYR A 95 -8.67 11.73 2.09
N THR A 96 -9.87 12.13 2.52
CA THR A 96 -10.15 12.64 3.87
C THR A 96 -10.83 11.60 4.76
N ASP A 97 -11.33 10.51 4.17
CA ASP A 97 -11.94 9.42 4.95
C ASP A 97 -10.89 8.73 5.83
N LYS A 98 -11.07 8.84 7.15
CA LYS A 98 -10.11 8.35 8.14
C LYS A 98 -9.84 6.85 8.03
N ARG A 99 -10.86 6.03 7.74
CA ARG A 99 -10.71 4.57 7.64
C ARG A 99 -9.90 4.18 6.40
N LEU A 100 -10.14 4.87 5.28
CA LEU A 100 -9.36 4.64 4.07
C LEU A 100 -7.92 5.11 4.23
N GLN A 101 -7.70 6.25 4.90
CA GLN A 101 -6.35 6.69 5.26
C GLN A 101 -5.64 5.67 6.15
N GLU A 102 -6.28 5.18 7.20
CA GLU A 102 -5.73 4.13 8.08
C GLU A 102 -5.38 2.86 7.28
N TYR A 103 -6.24 2.45 6.36
CA TYR A 103 -5.96 1.32 5.47
C TYR A 103 -4.71 1.55 4.63
N MET A 104 -4.61 2.71 3.93
CA MET A 104 -3.44 3.05 3.11
C MET A 104 -2.16 3.14 3.95
N ILE A 105 -2.19 3.78 5.10
CA ILE A 105 -1.05 3.87 6.02
C ILE A 105 -0.59 2.46 6.43
N LEU A 106 -1.52 1.56 6.72
CA LEU A 106 -1.21 0.17 7.04
C LEU A 106 -0.52 -0.54 5.87
N GLN A 107 -0.97 -0.30 4.63
CA GLN A 107 -0.31 -0.85 3.45
C GLN A 107 1.10 -0.26 3.26
N ILE A 108 1.27 1.05 3.43
CA ILE A 108 2.58 1.72 3.38
C ILE A 108 3.56 1.05 4.33
N ILE A 109 3.19 0.92 5.60
CA ILE A 109 4.02 0.31 6.63
C ILE A 109 4.39 -1.14 6.27
N ARG A 110 3.41 -1.94 5.84
CA ARG A 110 3.65 -3.35 5.43
C ARG A 110 4.64 -3.44 4.28
N ASN A 111 4.52 -2.56 3.30
CA ASN A 111 5.39 -2.57 2.14
C ASN A 111 6.81 -2.12 2.50
N TYR A 112 7.00 -1.09 3.31
CA TYR A 112 8.31 -0.74 3.85
C TYR A 112 8.96 -1.91 4.59
N LEU A 113 8.23 -2.58 5.47
CA LEU A 113 8.74 -3.74 6.21
C LEU A 113 9.09 -4.91 5.28
N ASN A 114 8.31 -5.13 4.23
CA ASN A 114 8.61 -6.15 3.23
C ASN A 114 9.84 -5.82 2.40
N ALA A 115 10.06 -4.55 2.08
CA ALA A 115 11.28 -4.06 1.43
C ALA A 115 12.50 -4.26 2.34
N ILE A 116 12.44 -3.76 3.58
CA ILE A 116 13.52 -3.85 4.57
C ILE A 116 14.00 -5.29 4.77
N LYS A 117 13.08 -6.25 4.83
CA LYS A 117 13.40 -7.68 4.98
C LYS A 117 14.16 -8.27 3.78
N ARG A 118 14.08 -7.66 2.61
CA ARG A 118 14.70 -8.14 1.36
C ARG A 118 15.99 -7.43 1.01
N ILE A 119 16.32 -6.33 1.69
CA ILE A 119 17.54 -5.56 1.46
C ILE A 119 18.68 -6.19 2.26
N SER A 120 19.68 -6.74 1.56
CA SER A 120 20.90 -7.26 2.17
C SER A 120 21.91 -6.16 2.51
N ASN A 121 21.99 -5.10 1.70
CA ASN A 121 22.89 -3.98 1.94
C ASN A 121 22.45 -3.17 3.18
N ILE A 122 23.30 -3.20 4.22
CA ILE A 122 23.03 -2.54 5.50
C ILE A 122 22.84 -1.02 5.34
N ARG A 123 23.65 -0.34 4.54
CA ARG A 123 23.53 1.12 4.37
C ARG A 123 22.19 1.49 3.73
N LYS A 124 21.81 0.80 2.65
CA LYS A 124 20.51 0.99 1.99
C LYS A 124 19.35 0.68 2.92
N ARG A 125 19.42 -0.43 3.67
CA ARG A 125 18.41 -0.80 4.65
C ARG A 125 18.22 0.28 5.71
N ASN A 126 19.31 0.87 6.23
CA ASN A 126 19.25 1.93 7.23
C ASN A 126 18.59 3.20 6.67
N THR A 127 18.85 3.53 5.41
CA THR A 127 18.19 4.66 4.73
C THR A 127 16.67 4.45 4.70
N ILE A 128 16.21 3.27 4.29
CA ILE A 128 14.78 2.96 4.20
C ILE A 128 14.11 2.91 5.59
N ILE A 129 14.83 2.46 6.63
CA ILE A 129 14.33 2.51 8.02
C ILE A 129 14.16 3.96 8.49
N LYS A 130 15.09 4.85 8.16
CA LYS A 130 14.96 6.28 8.49
C LYS A 130 13.77 6.92 7.78
N GLU A 131 13.57 6.61 6.50
CA GLU A 131 12.44 7.08 5.70
C GLU A 131 11.10 6.64 6.32
N LEU A 132 10.97 5.36 6.67
CA LEU A 132 9.80 4.85 7.37
C LEU A 132 9.58 5.55 8.72
N TRP A 133 10.64 5.82 9.47
CA TRP A 133 10.57 6.51 10.75
C TRP A 133 10.08 7.95 10.59
N VAL A 134 10.59 8.70 9.60
CA VAL A 134 10.11 10.05 9.26
C VAL A 134 8.62 10.02 8.92
N PHE A 135 8.20 9.07 8.10
CA PHE A 135 6.78 8.88 7.77
C PHE A 135 5.91 8.67 9.02
N TYR A 136 6.38 7.89 10.01
CA TYR A 136 5.68 7.73 11.29
C TYR A 136 5.49 9.03 12.05
N GLN A 137 6.53 9.87 12.10
CA GLN A 137 6.48 11.16 12.79
C GLN A 137 5.51 12.13 12.12
N GLU A 138 5.62 12.27 10.80
CA GLU A 138 4.80 13.19 10.02
C GLU A 138 3.30 12.87 10.10
N LYS A 139 2.93 11.61 10.17
CA LYS A 139 1.53 11.17 10.20
C LYS A 139 0.95 10.99 11.59
N ASN A 140 1.70 11.31 12.66
CA ASN A 140 1.28 11.10 14.06
C ASN A 140 0.66 9.72 14.29
N ILE A 141 1.29 8.68 13.73
CA ILE A 141 0.73 7.31 13.70
C ILE A 141 0.50 6.76 15.11
N PHE A 142 1.14 7.35 16.12
CA PHE A 142 0.92 7.03 17.54
C PHE A 142 -0.53 7.22 17.99
N ASP A 143 -1.26 8.17 17.39
CA ASP A 143 -2.66 8.49 17.73
C ASP A 143 -3.67 7.74 16.86
N MET A 144 -3.20 6.91 15.94
CA MET A 144 -4.09 6.14 15.05
C MET A 144 -4.68 4.91 15.73
N SER A 145 -5.67 4.32 15.07
CA SER A 145 -6.51 3.25 15.61
C SER A 145 -5.72 2.07 16.20
N LEU A 146 -6.33 1.38 17.16
CA LEU A 146 -5.79 0.18 17.83
C LEU A 146 -5.30 -0.91 16.84
N LYS A 147 -5.88 -0.99 15.64
CA LYS A 147 -5.47 -1.98 14.61
C LYS A 147 -4.03 -1.76 14.14
N ILE A 148 -3.63 -0.52 13.87
CA ILE A 148 -2.25 -0.21 13.50
C ILE A 148 -1.34 -0.45 14.70
N LYS A 149 -1.73 0.02 15.88
CA LYS A 149 -0.95 -0.17 17.12
C LYS A 149 -0.72 -1.65 17.46
N SER A 150 -1.71 -2.52 17.26
CA SER A 150 -1.57 -3.95 17.57
C SER A 150 -0.60 -4.68 16.64
N VAL A 151 -0.62 -4.38 15.35
CA VAL A 151 0.20 -5.07 14.33
C VAL A 151 1.67 -4.62 14.38
N TYR A 152 1.92 -3.33 14.71
CA TYR A 152 3.25 -2.73 14.65
C TYR A 152 3.68 -2.05 15.96
N ARG A 153 3.02 -2.40 17.06
CA ARG A 153 3.22 -1.81 18.40
C ARG A 153 4.69 -1.70 18.80
N HIS A 154 5.47 -2.75 18.53
CA HIS A 154 6.90 -2.74 18.88
C HIS A 154 7.70 -1.71 18.07
N LEU A 155 7.33 -1.47 16.81
CA LEU A 155 7.98 -0.46 15.97
C LEU A 155 7.57 0.96 16.38
N LEU A 156 6.31 1.15 16.77
CA LEU A 156 5.76 2.43 17.19
C LEU A 156 6.35 2.94 18.52
N CYS A 157 6.77 2.03 19.38
CA CYS A 157 7.35 2.38 20.69
C CYS A 157 8.84 2.72 20.62
N LEU A 158 9.49 2.62 19.45
CA LEU A 158 10.91 2.89 19.33
C LEU A 158 11.19 4.39 19.23
N PRO A 159 12.03 4.96 20.12
CA PRO A 159 12.21 6.41 20.21
C PRO A 159 13.03 7.01 19.05
N SER A 160 13.66 6.18 18.22
CA SER A 160 14.42 6.66 17.06
C SER A 160 14.61 5.58 15.99
N ALA A 161 15.00 6.03 14.78
CA ALA A 161 15.37 5.15 13.68
C ALA A 161 16.51 4.17 14.03
N TRP A 162 17.40 4.53 14.96
CA TRP A 162 18.48 3.65 15.43
C TRP A 162 17.93 2.44 16.18
N PHE A 163 17.00 2.61 17.11
CA PHE A 163 16.34 1.51 17.81
C PHE A 163 15.53 0.63 16.87
N MET A 164 14.83 1.23 15.91
CA MET A 164 14.10 0.48 14.87
C MET A 164 15.07 -0.40 14.07
N ASN A 165 16.26 0.11 13.75
CA ASN A 165 17.28 -0.65 13.03
C ASN A 165 17.78 -1.86 13.84
N ILE A 166 18.07 -1.68 15.13
CA ILE A 166 18.46 -2.78 16.04
C ILE A 166 17.35 -3.82 16.09
N TYR A 167 16.10 -3.41 16.34
CA TYR A 167 14.96 -4.33 16.40
C TYR A 167 14.81 -5.14 15.12
N MET A 168 14.89 -4.50 13.94
CA MET A 168 14.78 -5.17 12.65
C MET A 168 15.95 -6.12 12.40
N SER A 169 17.17 -5.76 12.83
CA SER A 169 18.35 -6.61 12.70
C SER A 169 18.22 -7.87 13.57
N ILE A 170 17.78 -7.74 14.81
CA ILE A 170 17.52 -8.87 15.70
C ILE A 170 16.44 -9.78 15.09
N LYS A 171 15.31 -9.22 14.65
CA LYS A 171 14.22 -9.99 14.05
C LYS A 171 14.61 -10.75 12.78
N LEU A 172 15.61 -10.27 12.04
CA LEU A 172 16.15 -10.95 10.86
C LEU A 172 17.11 -12.08 11.20
N LEU A 173 17.74 -12.05 12.37
CA LEU A 173 18.64 -13.10 12.84
C LEU A 173 17.88 -14.35 13.33
N PHE A 174 16.61 -14.20 13.75
CA PHE A 174 15.76 -15.28 14.25
C PHE A 174 14.77 -15.82 13.19
N LYS A 175 15.04 -15.63 11.92
CA LYS A 175 14.34 -16.24 10.79
C LYS A 175 15.20 -17.27 10.08
#